data_e9c34fc4cabb7fd071becdb5ef1e9ced
#
_entry.id   e9c34fc4cabb7fd071becdb5ef1e9ced
#
_cell.length_a   1.000
_cell.length_b   1.000
_cell.length_c   1.000
_cell.angle_alpha   90.00
_cell.angle_beta   90.00
_cell.angle_gamma   90.00
#
_symmetry.space_group_name_H-M   'P 1'
#
loop_
_entity.id
_entity.type
_entity.pdbx_description
1 polymer ?
#
loop_
_entity_poly.entity_id
_entity_poly.type
_entity_poly.pdbx_seq_one_letter_code
_entity_poly.pdbx_strand_id
1 'polypeptide(L)'
;MYTAIDKLELELSSSCNAWCPVCPRNLQSGTGIYQNPHADLNNHMTVEDIDNILSVQTTPRVSIDCIGTVGDPLANKNIVDLVARIVELKPQARLQLHTNGSLRTPEVFRQLAELMPYGKQRKIVFSIDGDEETNHLYRIGVQWERVMENARAFCDAGGFAEWKYILFHHNLESVATAKRLAREIGFANFRFSENQSPHEMIDKHVATPPTLHTHAPEEYDDDEDYSNPPQGEIEPECINDQYVHIRADGEVYPCCMTAAGMYDVSSFVRQDTTAFIQPGWNSIRTRKFTDILADSNWQRIQSSFSSCWTCKHSCSEDNEKLNKNQ
;
A
#
# COMPACT_ATOMS: atom_id res chain seq x y z
N MET A 1 7.15 -24.17 4.74
CA MET A 1 8.08 -23.27 5.48
C MET A 1 8.88 -22.52 4.45
N TYR A 2 8.93 -21.19 4.53
CA TYR A 2 9.75 -20.39 3.60
C TYR A 2 11.21 -20.78 3.74
N THR A 3 11.85 -21.14 2.65
CA THR A 3 13.29 -21.43 2.61
C THR A 3 14.11 -20.14 2.52
N ALA A 4 13.55 -19.14 1.84
CA ALA A 4 14.04 -17.78 1.77
C ALA A 4 12.86 -16.88 1.37
N ILE A 5 12.83 -15.64 1.83
CA ILE A 5 11.78 -14.68 1.47
C ILE A 5 12.14 -14.06 0.11
N ASP A 6 11.19 -14.08 -0.84
CA ASP A 6 11.33 -13.48 -2.15
C ASP A 6 10.71 -12.09 -2.23
N LYS A 7 9.67 -11.82 -1.44
CA LYS A 7 8.98 -10.54 -1.43
C LYS A 7 8.67 -10.08 -0.02
N LEU A 8 9.06 -8.85 0.29
CA LEU A 8 8.68 -8.12 1.50
C LEU A 8 7.87 -6.89 1.11
N GLU A 9 6.73 -6.73 1.73
CA GLU A 9 5.95 -5.51 1.63
C GLU A 9 5.95 -4.82 3.00
N LEU A 10 6.46 -3.61 3.04
CA LEU A 10 6.71 -2.87 4.27
C LEU A 10 5.87 -1.59 4.31
N GLU A 11 5.05 -1.44 5.33
CA GLU A 11 4.42 -0.17 5.64
C GLU A 11 5.36 0.67 6.51
N LEU A 12 6.18 1.51 5.91
CA LEU A 12 7.12 2.34 6.67
C LEU A 12 6.42 3.38 7.54
N SER A 13 5.16 3.68 7.26
CA SER A 13 4.31 4.59 8.03
C SER A 13 2.83 4.28 7.78
N SER A 14 2.01 4.35 8.82
CA SER A 14 0.55 4.34 8.71
C SER A 14 -0.07 5.74 8.59
N SER A 15 0.75 6.81 8.63
CA SER A 15 0.29 8.17 8.40
C SER A 15 0.26 8.51 6.91
N CYS A 16 -0.68 9.36 6.52
CA CYS A 16 -0.77 9.95 5.18
C CYS A 16 -1.46 11.32 5.26
N ASN A 17 -1.16 12.21 4.33
CA ASN A 17 -1.83 13.50 4.22
C ASN A 17 -3.02 13.50 3.25
N ALA A 18 -3.22 12.42 2.50
CA ALA A 18 -4.32 12.29 1.55
C ALA A 18 -5.58 11.66 2.17
N TRP A 19 -6.74 12.11 1.69
CA TRP A 19 -8.07 11.63 2.06
C TRP A 19 -8.73 10.94 0.86
N CYS A 20 -8.03 10.01 0.23
CA CYS A 20 -8.55 9.28 -0.92
C CYS A 20 -9.82 8.52 -0.54
N PRO A 21 -10.94 8.67 -1.27
CA PRO A 21 -12.23 8.11 -0.89
C PRO A 21 -12.24 6.60 -0.66
N VAL A 22 -11.61 5.82 -1.53
CA VAL A 22 -11.57 4.35 -1.43
C VAL A 22 -10.31 3.80 -0.73
N CYS A 23 -9.60 4.63 0.02
CA CYS A 23 -8.49 4.15 0.83
C CYS A 23 -9.00 3.49 2.11
N PRO A 24 -8.48 2.31 2.52
CA PRO A 24 -8.91 1.63 3.76
C PRO A 24 -8.78 2.47 5.04
N ARG A 25 -8.00 3.56 5.01
CA ARG A 25 -7.92 4.50 6.14
C ARG A 25 -9.16 5.37 6.29
N ASN A 26 -10.02 5.44 5.29
CA ASN A 26 -11.18 6.31 5.22
C ASN A 26 -12.46 5.51 5.03
N LEU A 27 -13.56 6.10 5.46
CA LEU A 27 -14.93 5.62 5.26
C LEU A 27 -15.70 6.68 4.49
N GLN A 28 -16.57 6.26 3.61
CA GLN A 28 -17.50 7.15 2.94
C GLN A 28 -18.91 6.96 3.52
N SER A 29 -19.57 8.06 3.88
CA SER A 29 -20.99 8.05 4.25
C SER A 29 -21.65 9.33 3.76
N GLY A 30 -22.67 9.20 2.92
CA GLY A 30 -23.29 10.32 2.24
C GLY A 30 -22.26 11.12 1.42
N THR A 31 -22.10 12.41 1.70
CA THR A 31 -21.11 13.29 1.07
C THR A 31 -19.84 13.45 1.91
N GLY A 32 -19.73 12.77 3.05
CA GLY A 32 -18.60 12.86 3.97
C GLY A 32 -17.57 11.79 3.75
N ILE A 33 -16.30 12.13 4.03
CA ILE A 33 -15.21 11.18 4.19
C ILE A 33 -14.76 11.23 5.65
N TYR A 34 -14.77 10.08 6.29
CA TYR A 34 -14.50 9.90 7.70
C TYR A 34 -13.23 9.09 7.90
N GLN A 35 -12.50 9.36 8.97
CA GLN A 35 -11.38 8.52 9.34
C GLN A 35 -11.88 7.15 9.82
N ASN A 36 -11.31 6.07 9.28
CA ASN A 36 -11.61 4.72 9.72
C ASN A 36 -11.13 4.51 11.17
N PRO A 37 -12.03 4.21 12.13
CA PRO A 37 -11.69 4.06 13.54
C PRO A 37 -10.84 2.82 13.82
N HIS A 38 -10.80 1.85 12.89
CA HIS A 38 -10.03 0.62 13.01
C HIS A 38 -8.62 0.76 12.42
N ALA A 39 -8.37 1.80 11.62
CA ALA A 39 -7.04 2.07 11.08
C ALA A 39 -6.17 2.71 12.17
N ASP A 40 -5.15 1.98 12.63
CA ASP A 40 -4.16 2.52 13.56
C ASP A 40 -3.19 3.45 12.81
N LEU A 41 -3.48 4.72 12.88
CA LEU A 41 -2.75 5.79 12.21
C LEU A 41 -1.70 6.38 13.17
N ASN A 42 -0.54 6.76 12.67
CA ASN A 42 0.61 7.34 13.37
C ASN A 42 1.67 6.34 13.87
N ASN A 43 1.66 5.12 13.38
CA ASN A 43 2.79 4.23 13.54
C ASN A 43 3.86 4.49 12.46
N HIS A 44 5.10 4.32 12.86
CA HIS A 44 6.26 4.48 11.97
C HIS A 44 7.27 3.37 12.27
N MET A 45 7.82 2.75 11.22
CA MET A 45 8.96 1.86 11.36
C MET A 45 10.21 2.64 11.74
N THR A 46 11.08 2.00 12.50
CA THR A 46 12.40 2.48 12.89
C THR A 46 13.51 1.75 12.14
N VAL A 47 14.75 2.20 12.27
CA VAL A 47 15.92 1.51 11.71
C VAL A 47 16.09 0.14 12.36
N GLU A 48 15.80 0.03 13.66
CA GLU A 48 15.84 -1.23 14.41
C GLU A 48 14.80 -2.23 13.89
N ASP A 49 13.61 -1.76 13.50
CA ASP A 49 12.60 -2.61 12.85
C ASP A 49 13.16 -3.17 11.52
N ILE A 50 13.81 -2.34 10.69
CA ILE A 50 14.45 -2.76 9.44
C ILE A 50 15.57 -3.78 9.71
N ASP A 51 16.39 -3.56 10.73
CA ASP A 51 17.45 -4.50 11.11
C ASP A 51 16.87 -5.86 11.51
N ASN A 52 15.80 -5.88 12.29
CA ASN A 52 15.11 -7.12 12.67
C ASN A 52 14.50 -7.81 11.44
N ILE A 53 13.77 -7.08 10.59
CA ILE A 53 13.13 -7.63 9.38
C ILE A 53 14.17 -8.22 8.43
N LEU A 54 15.24 -7.50 8.14
CA LEU A 54 16.23 -7.91 7.15
C LEU A 54 17.31 -8.87 7.70
N SER A 55 17.21 -9.27 8.98
CA SER A 55 18.04 -10.33 9.57
C SER A 55 17.71 -11.72 9.03
N VAL A 56 16.53 -11.93 8.44
CA VAL A 56 16.12 -13.23 7.89
C VAL A 56 16.80 -13.55 6.57
N GLN A 57 16.81 -14.83 6.24
CA GLN A 57 17.25 -15.27 4.93
C GLN A 57 16.27 -14.81 3.85
N THR A 58 16.80 -14.07 2.90
CA THR A 58 16.08 -13.61 1.71
C THR A 58 16.80 -14.12 0.46
N THR A 59 16.08 -14.17 -0.64
CA THR A 59 16.77 -14.34 -1.93
C THR A 59 17.69 -13.14 -2.21
N PRO A 60 18.77 -13.30 -3.02
CA PRO A 60 19.70 -12.20 -3.31
C PRO A 60 19.04 -10.98 -3.95
N ARG A 61 17.96 -11.20 -4.70
CA ARG A 61 17.18 -10.15 -5.38
C ARG A 61 15.77 -10.00 -4.79
N VAL A 62 15.66 -10.14 -3.47
CA VAL A 62 14.38 -9.92 -2.78
C VAL A 62 13.71 -8.64 -3.27
N SER A 63 12.41 -8.69 -3.52
CA SER A 63 11.62 -7.49 -3.78
C SER A 63 11.19 -6.88 -2.45
N ILE A 64 11.49 -5.61 -2.26
CA ILE A 64 11.09 -4.84 -1.08
C ILE A 64 10.19 -3.70 -1.57
N ASP A 65 8.91 -3.84 -1.32
CA ASP A 65 7.88 -2.91 -1.75
C ASP A 65 7.44 -2.08 -0.52
N CYS A 66 7.87 -0.82 -0.47
CA CYS A 66 7.44 0.11 0.57
C CYS A 66 6.15 0.79 0.12
N ILE A 67 5.04 0.19 0.50
CA ILE A 67 3.69 0.70 0.24
C ILE A 67 2.95 0.85 1.55
N GLY A 68 1.83 1.51 1.55
CA GLY A 68 0.99 1.61 2.74
C GLY A 68 -0.42 1.18 2.41
N THR A 69 -0.97 0.22 3.15
CA THR A 69 -2.39 -0.08 3.11
C THR A 69 -3.20 1.14 3.54
N VAL A 70 -2.75 1.80 4.61
CA VAL A 70 -3.42 2.98 5.18
C VAL A 70 -2.51 4.22 5.25
N GLY A 71 -1.26 4.14 4.83
CA GLY A 71 -0.27 5.20 4.97
C GLY A 71 0.48 5.55 3.69
N ASP A 72 1.44 6.43 3.84
CA ASP A 72 2.40 6.80 2.79
C ASP A 72 3.81 6.71 3.39
N PRO A 73 4.75 5.96 2.80
CA PRO A 73 6.10 5.78 3.35
C PRO A 73 6.83 7.10 3.59
N LEU A 74 6.56 8.12 2.77
CA LEU A 74 7.16 9.46 2.92
C LEU A 74 6.61 10.24 4.14
N ALA A 75 5.56 9.73 4.81
CA ALA A 75 5.13 10.28 6.09
C ALA A 75 6.11 9.95 7.22
N ASN A 76 6.92 8.90 7.09
CA ASN A 76 7.99 8.62 8.03
C ASN A 76 9.11 9.67 7.93
N LYS A 77 9.42 10.34 9.04
CA LYS A 77 10.44 11.42 9.07
C LYS A 77 11.85 10.90 8.80
N ASN A 78 12.08 9.63 9.10
CA ASN A 78 13.38 8.97 8.95
C ASN A 78 13.49 8.20 7.63
N ILE A 79 12.66 8.52 6.62
CA ILE A 79 12.59 7.76 5.36
C ILE A 79 13.95 7.60 4.69
N VAL A 80 14.82 8.61 4.72
CA VAL A 80 16.16 8.56 4.13
C VAL A 80 17.03 7.52 4.85
N ASP A 81 17.02 7.52 6.19
CA ASP A 81 17.79 6.57 7.00
C ASP A 81 17.29 5.13 6.81
N LEU A 82 15.96 4.92 6.73
CA LEU A 82 15.36 3.62 6.47
C LEU A 82 15.77 3.07 5.11
N VAL A 83 15.69 3.90 4.06
CA VAL A 83 16.11 3.53 2.71
C VAL A 83 17.60 3.24 2.65
N ALA A 84 18.43 4.08 3.28
CA ALA A 84 19.88 3.86 3.36
C ALA A 84 20.19 2.50 4.01
N ARG A 85 19.49 2.18 5.11
CA ARG A 85 19.69 0.93 5.83
C ARG A 85 19.24 -0.30 5.02
N ILE A 86 18.09 -0.22 4.33
CA ILE A 86 17.63 -1.27 3.42
C ILE A 86 18.67 -1.53 2.31
N VAL A 87 19.17 -0.47 1.70
CA VAL A 87 20.16 -0.54 0.62
C VAL A 87 21.47 -1.14 1.10
N GLU A 88 21.93 -0.78 2.30
CA GLU A 88 23.14 -1.31 2.93
C GLU A 88 23.01 -2.81 3.20
N LEU A 89 21.89 -3.23 3.81
CA LEU A 89 21.69 -4.64 4.19
C LEU A 89 21.38 -5.54 3.00
N LYS A 90 20.69 -5.01 1.98
CA LYS A 90 20.26 -5.75 0.78
C LYS A 90 20.64 -5.01 -0.50
N PRO A 91 21.95 -4.93 -0.83
CA PRO A 91 22.42 -4.11 -1.95
C PRO A 91 21.91 -4.57 -3.33
N GLN A 92 21.49 -5.83 -3.47
CA GLN A 92 20.93 -6.38 -4.72
C GLN A 92 19.39 -6.41 -4.74
N ALA A 93 18.73 -5.99 -3.68
CA ALA A 93 17.28 -5.98 -3.61
C ALA A 93 16.67 -5.06 -4.67
N ARG A 94 15.51 -5.47 -5.17
CA ARG A 94 14.59 -4.54 -5.83
C ARG A 94 13.92 -3.73 -4.74
N LEU A 95 13.88 -2.42 -4.90
CA LEU A 95 13.27 -1.52 -3.93
C LEU A 95 12.34 -0.56 -4.64
N GLN A 96 11.10 -0.48 -4.20
CA GLN A 96 10.17 0.53 -4.68
C GLN A 96 9.43 1.19 -3.52
N LEU A 97 9.29 2.51 -3.60
CA LEU A 97 8.49 3.30 -2.69
C LEU A 97 7.27 3.82 -3.43
N HIS A 98 6.08 3.61 -2.86
CA HIS A 98 4.83 4.14 -3.39
C HIS A 98 4.40 5.35 -2.59
N THR A 99 4.20 6.51 -3.25
CA THR A 99 3.84 7.75 -2.57
C THR A 99 2.89 8.59 -3.40
N ASN A 100 2.09 9.42 -2.74
CA ASN A 100 1.32 10.48 -3.42
C ASN A 100 2.21 11.65 -3.87
N GLY A 101 3.48 11.70 -3.45
CA GLY A 101 4.48 12.66 -3.89
C GLY A 101 4.44 14.03 -3.20
N SER A 102 3.42 14.37 -2.40
CA SER A 102 3.31 15.72 -1.80
C SER A 102 3.91 15.85 -0.41
N LEU A 103 4.36 14.74 0.17
CA LEU A 103 5.05 14.73 1.46
C LEU A 103 6.54 15.02 1.29
N ARG A 104 7.17 15.54 2.37
CA ARG A 104 8.58 15.93 2.38
C ARG A 104 8.90 17.09 1.43
N THR A 105 10.20 17.35 1.29
CA THR A 105 10.74 18.44 0.48
C THR A 105 11.51 17.89 -0.72
N PRO A 106 11.74 18.70 -1.76
CA PRO A 106 12.57 18.29 -2.90
C PRO A 106 13.96 17.78 -2.51
N GLU A 107 14.53 18.26 -1.40
CA GLU A 107 15.82 17.79 -0.91
C GLU A 107 15.80 16.33 -0.48
N VAL A 108 14.74 15.89 0.21
CA VAL A 108 14.57 14.48 0.59
C VAL A 108 14.48 13.59 -0.66
N PHE A 109 13.81 14.04 -1.71
CA PHE A 109 13.72 13.29 -2.96
C PHE A 109 15.06 13.20 -3.71
N ARG A 110 15.91 14.25 -3.65
CA ARG A 110 17.29 14.16 -4.17
C ARG A 110 18.11 13.12 -3.41
N GLN A 111 18.06 13.14 -2.08
CA GLN A 111 18.74 12.16 -1.23
C GLN A 111 18.28 10.72 -1.52
N LEU A 112 16.97 10.51 -1.72
CA LEU A 112 16.43 9.21 -2.10
C LEU A 112 16.92 8.76 -3.49
N ALA A 113 17.05 9.68 -4.46
CA ALA A 113 17.59 9.37 -5.78
C ALA A 113 19.06 8.91 -5.70
N GLU A 114 19.87 9.58 -4.86
CA GLU A 114 21.29 9.21 -4.62
C GLU A 114 21.42 7.83 -3.97
N LEU A 115 20.52 7.45 -3.08
CA LEU A 115 20.50 6.14 -2.42
C LEU A 115 20.00 5.01 -3.33
N MET A 116 19.28 5.34 -4.40
CA MET A 116 18.63 4.38 -5.28
C MET A 116 19.14 4.44 -6.74
N PRO A 117 20.46 4.25 -7.00
CA PRO A 117 21.07 4.52 -8.30
C PRO A 117 20.82 3.45 -9.39
N TYR A 118 20.11 2.35 -9.06
CA TYR A 118 20.04 1.18 -9.95
C TYR A 118 18.85 1.18 -10.94
N GLY A 119 18.28 2.35 -11.24
CA GLY A 119 17.22 2.50 -12.25
C GLY A 119 16.02 1.60 -11.94
N LYS A 120 15.61 0.73 -12.87
CA LYS A 120 14.41 -0.12 -12.75
C LYS A 120 14.36 -1.02 -11.51
N GLN A 121 15.51 -1.35 -10.91
CA GLN A 121 15.54 -2.17 -9.70
C GLN A 121 15.21 -1.38 -8.45
N ARG A 122 15.38 -0.05 -8.49
CA ARG A 122 15.08 0.87 -7.40
C ARG A 122 14.35 2.08 -7.95
N LYS A 123 13.12 2.28 -7.52
CA LYS A 123 12.26 3.32 -8.07
C LYS A 123 11.34 3.94 -7.03
N ILE A 124 10.88 5.13 -7.34
CA ILE A 124 9.70 5.71 -6.69
C ILE A 124 8.53 5.65 -7.66
N VAL A 125 7.42 5.09 -7.16
CA VAL A 125 6.13 5.07 -7.85
C VAL A 125 5.30 6.22 -7.29
N PHE A 126 5.09 7.24 -8.12
CA PHE A 126 4.22 8.37 -7.79
C PHE A 126 2.78 8.03 -8.16
N SER A 127 1.91 8.01 -7.16
CA SER A 127 0.46 7.79 -7.32
C SER A 127 -0.22 9.13 -7.60
N ILE A 128 -0.36 9.48 -8.87
CA ILE A 128 -0.93 10.74 -9.34
C ILE A 128 -2.07 10.42 -10.31
N ASP A 129 -3.29 10.84 -10.00
CA ASP A 129 -4.52 10.39 -10.68
C ASP A 129 -5.23 11.56 -11.38
N GLY A 130 -4.48 12.34 -12.13
CA GLY A 130 -4.99 13.49 -12.87
C GLY A 130 -3.89 14.44 -13.32
N ASP A 131 -4.29 15.65 -13.61
CA ASP A 131 -3.48 16.85 -13.79
C ASP A 131 -3.75 17.84 -12.64
N GLU A 132 -3.34 19.11 -12.81
CA GLU A 132 -3.54 20.17 -11.82
C GLU A 132 -5.02 20.36 -11.43
N GLU A 133 -5.92 20.19 -12.42
CA GLU A 133 -7.36 20.44 -12.24
C GLU A 133 -8.11 19.22 -11.70
N THR A 134 -7.56 18.00 -11.84
CA THR A 134 -8.30 16.78 -11.56
C THR A 134 -7.69 15.89 -10.48
N ASN A 135 -6.37 15.95 -10.24
CA ASN A 135 -5.72 15.08 -9.25
C ASN A 135 -6.31 15.22 -7.84
N HIS A 136 -6.66 16.45 -7.43
CA HIS A 136 -7.22 16.74 -6.11
C HIS A 136 -8.62 16.17 -5.90
N LEU A 137 -9.33 15.79 -6.97
CA LEU A 137 -10.69 15.23 -6.87
C LEU A 137 -10.66 13.84 -6.22
N TYR A 138 -9.61 13.07 -6.45
CA TYR A 138 -9.38 11.78 -5.80
C TYR A 138 -8.31 11.85 -4.70
N ARG A 139 -7.18 12.49 -4.97
CA ARG A 139 -6.08 12.68 -4.00
C ARG A 139 -6.33 13.90 -3.12
N ILE A 140 -7.46 13.90 -2.39
CA ILE A 140 -7.90 15.02 -1.59
C ILE A 140 -6.85 15.37 -0.54
N GLY A 141 -6.48 16.66 -0.46
CA GLY A 141 -5.45 17.15 0.46
C GLY A 141 -4.02 17.08 -0.06
N VAL A 142 -3.80 16.49 -1.24
CA VAL A 142 -2.50 16.46 -1.92
C VAL A 142 -2.28 17.78 -2.65
N GLN A 143 -1.13 18.42 -2.43
CA GLN A 143 -0.75 19.69 -3.05
C GLN A 143 -0.04 19.42 -4.38
N TRP A 144 -0.66 19.80 -5.50
CA TRP A 144 -0.18 19.54 -6.85
C TRP A 144 1.23 20.07 -7.09
N GLU A 145 1.48 21.33 -6.76
CA GLU A 145 2.78 21.98 -6.95
C GLU A 145 3.90 21.23 -6.22
N ARG A 146 3.59 20.77 -4.99
CA ARG A 146 4.54 19.99 -4.19
C ARG A 146 4.86 18.65 -4.84
N VAL A 147 3.86 17.97 -5.42
CA VAL A 147 4.07 16.71 -6.15
C VAL A 147 5.00 16.95 -7.34
N MET A 148 4.75 18.00 -8.11
CA MET A 148 5.56 18.33 -9.30
C MET A 148 6.98 18.75 -8.94
N GLU A 149 7.17 19.55 -7.88
CA GLU A 149 8.50 19.92 -7.37
C GLU A 149 9.30 18.71 -6.92
N ASN A 150 8.69 17.83 -6.14
CA ASN A 150 9.31 16.62 -5.61
C ASN A 150 9.66 15.63 -6.72
N ALA A 151 8.75 15.42 -7.67
CA ALA A 151 8.99 14.54 -8.81
C ALA A 151 10.15 15.04 -9.68
N ARG A 152 10.20 16.34 -9.99
CA ARG A 152 11.32 16.96 -10.72
C ARG A 152 12.64 16.75 -9.95
N ALA A 153 12.65 17.07 -8.66
CA ALA A 153 13.85 16.92 -7.86
C ALA A 153 14.40 15.49 -7.86
N PHE A 154 13.52 14.49 -7.83
CA PHE A 154 13.90 13.09 -7.90
C PHE A 154 14.43 12.70 -9.30
N CYS A 155 13.74 13.10 -10.37
CA CYS A 155 14.14 12.84 -11.74
C CYS A 155 15.46 13.53 -12.11
N ASP A 156 15.60 14.82 -11.76
CA ASP A 156 16.82 15.62 -12.04
C ASP A 156 18.06 15.07 -11.32
N ALA A 157 17.86 14.46 -10.15
CA ALA A 157 18.92 13.77 -9.41
C ALA A 157 19.22 12.34 -9.95
N GLY A 158 18.61 11.92 -11.06
CA GLY A 158 18.84 10.63 -11.71
C GLY A 158 18.04 9.47 -11.13
N GLY A 159 17.03 9.74 -10.32
CA GLY A 159 16.11 8.75 -9.78
C GLY A 159 15.21 8.12 -10.86
N PHE A 160 14.88 6.84 -10.72
CA PHE A 160 13.95 6.16 -11.61
C PHE A 160 12.51 6.37 -11.11
N ALA A 161 11.79 7.33 -11.68
CA ALA A 161 10.42 7.65 -11.33
C ALA A 161 9.42 6.93 -12.25
N GLU A 162 8.37 6.38 -11.66
CA GLU A 162 7.22 5.83 -12.37
C GLU A 162 5.96 6.59 -11.96
N TRP A 163 5.17 7.03 -12.94
CA TRP A 163 3.86 7.64 -12.72
C TRP A 163 2.80 6.54 -12.82
N LYS A 164 2.14 6.20 -11.69
CA LYS A 164 0.99 5.31 -11.62
C LYS A 164 -0.28 6.15 -11.61
N TYR A 165 -1.21 5.82 -12.51
CA TYR A 165 -2.45 6.55 -12.74
C TYR A 165 -3.65 5.62 -12.60
N ILE A 166 -4.58 5.93 -11.73
CA ILE A 166 -5.88 5.26 -11.63
C ILE A 166 -6.84 6.01 -12.55
N LEU A 167 -7.52 5.28 -13.41
CA LEU A 167 -8.43 5.87 -14.39
C LEU A 167 -9.85 5.96 -13.80
N PHE A 168 -10.39 7.17 -13.79
CA PHE A 168 -11.75 7.50 -13.37
C PHE A 168 -12.44 8.32 -14.47
N HIS A 169 -13.78 8.37 -14.47
CA HIS A 169 -14.51 9.19 -15.46
C HIS A 169 -14.08 10.66 -15.43
N HIS A 170 -13.89 11.24 -14.23
CA HIS A 170 -13.51 12.64 -14.07
C HIS A 170 -12.10 13.00 -14.56
N ASN A 171 -11.22 12.03 -14.76
CA ASN A 171 -9.84 12.29 -15.16
C ASN A 171 -9.46 11.70 -16.53
N LEU A 172 -10.44 11.19 -17.31
CA LEU A 172 -10.20 10.62 -18.64
C LEU A 172 -9.56 11.65 -19.59
N GLU A 173 -10.04 12.87 -19.59
CA GLU A 173 -9.54 13.94 -20.46
C GLU A 173 -8.16 14.44 -20.05
N SER A 174 -7.80 14.29 -18.77
CA SER A 174 -6.50 14.68 -18.22
C SER A 174 -5.35 13.73 -18.60
N VAL A 175 -5.64 12.53 -19.13
CA VAL A 175 -4.62 11.51 -19.45
C VAL A 175 -3.57 12.02 -20.43
N ALA A 176 -3.97 12.76 -21.46
CA ALA A 176 -3.04 13.29 -22.46
C ALA A 176 -2.08 14.32 -21.83
N THR A 177 -2.60 15.20 -20.98
CA THR A 177 -1.84 16.20 -20.23
C THR A 177 -0.89 15.52 -19.24
N ALA A 178 -1.37 14.55 -18.45
CA ALA A 178 -0.55 13.80 -17.49
C ALA A 178 0.61 13.07 -18.19
N LYS A 179 0.37 12.41 -19.33
CA LYS A 179 1.43 11.76 -20.12
C LYS A 179 2.45 12.74 -20.69
N ARG A 180 2.04 13.93 -21.08
CA ARG A 180 2.94 15.00 -21.55
C ARG A 180 3.81 15.48 -20.38
N LEU A 181 3.20 15.82 -19.24
CA LEU A 181 3.90 16.26 -18.03
C LEU A 181 4.90 15.20 -17.53
N ALA A 182 4.51 13.93 -17.54
CA ALA A 182 5.40 12.85 -17.15
C ALA A 182 6.69 12.83 -17.98
N ARG A 183 6.58 13.01 -19.31
CA ARG A 183 7.76 13.12 -20.20
C ARG A 183 8.57 14.39 -19.94
N GLU A 184 7.93 15.53 -19.74
CA GLU A 184 8.60 16.81 -19.48
C GLU A 184 9.35 16.84 -18.16
N ILE A 185 8.85 16.12 -17.13
CA ILE A 185 9.49 16.00 -15.83
C ILE A 185 10.60 14.95 -15.84
N GLY A 186 10.57 14.00 -16.76
CA GLY A 186 11.58 12.94 -16.86
C GLY A 186 11.18 11.63 -16.19
N PHE A 187 9.88 11.37 -16.01
CA PHE A 187 9.43 10.05 -15.57
C PHE A 187 9.86 8.97 -16.57
N ALA A 188 10.44 7.91 -16.05
CA ALA A 188 10.89 6.77 -16.87
C ALA A 188 9.72 5.94 -17.41
N ASN A 189 8.63 5.85 -16.66
CA ASN A 189 7.42 5.13 -17.03
C ASN A 189 6.15 5.91 -16.65
N PHE A 190 5.10 5.72 -17.45
CA PHE A 190 3.73 6.06 -17.13
C PHE A 190 2.88 4.82 -17.31
N ARG A 191 2.14 4.40 -16.28
CA ARG A 191 1.26 3.24 -16.37
C ARG A 191 -0.09 3.49 -15.70
N PHE A 192 -1.10 2.85 -16.21
CA PHE A 192 -2.38 2.75 -15.52
C PHE A 192 -2.32 1.68 -14.42
N SER A 193 -3.12 1.85 -13.39
CA SER A 193 -3.35 0.79 -12.41
C SER A 193 -4.23 -0.28 -13.06
N GLU A 194 -3.78 -1.52 -13.05
CA GLU A 194 -4.47 -2.63 -13.74
C GLU A 194 -5.75 -3.07 -13.02
N ASN A 195 -5.89 -2.78 -11.76
CA ASN A 195 -7.03 -3.23 -10.99
C ASN A 195 -7.68 -2.06 -10.27
N GLN A 196 -8.93 -1.90 -10.49
CA GLN A 196 -9.88 -1.18 -9.68
C GLN A 196 -10.27 0.18 -10.13
N SER A 197 -11.47 0.18 -10.48
CA SER A 197 -12.16 1.41 -10.36
C SER A 197 -13.54 1.16 -9.81
N PRO A 198 -13.81 1.63 -8.64
CA PRO A 198 -15.17 1.93 -8.25
C PRO A 198 -15.60 3.19 -9.00
N HIS A 199 -15.64 3.12 -10.34
CA HIS A 199 -15.98 4.25 -11.22
C HIS A 199 -17.27 4.94 -10.76
N GLU A 200 -18.25 4.17 -10.32
CA GLU A 200 -19.54 4.68 -9.89
C GLU A 200 -19.50 5.44 -8.55
N MET A 201 -18.63 5.04 -7.62
CA MET A 201 -18.58 5.65 -6.28
C MET A 201 -17.97 7.05 -6.32
N ILE A 202 -16.97 7.28 -7.16
CA ILE A 202 -16.25 8.56 -7.20
C ILE A 202 -17.02 9.60 -8.01
N ASP A 203 -17.69 9.21 -9.08
CA ASP A 203 -18.50 10.13 -9.89
C ASP A 203 -19.65 10.74 -9.09
N LYS A 204 -20.19 10.05 -8.10
CA LYS A 204 -21.24 10.61 -7.23
C LYS A 204 -20.72 11.68 -6.25
N HIS A 205 -19.40 11.70 -6.00
CA HIS A 205 -18.80 12.58 -4.98
C HIS A 205 -18.00 13.75 -5.57
N VAL A 206 -17.62 13.70 -6.85
CA VAL A 206 -16.77 14.71 -7.49
C VAL A 206 -17.48 16.07 -7.68
N ALA A 207 -18.80 16.11 -7.73
CA ALA A 207 -19.55 17.35 -7.95
C ALA A 207 -19.58 18.32 -6.74
N THR A 208 -19.19 17.86 -5.55
CA THR A 208 -19.15 18.68 -4.33
C THR A 208 -17.94 18.26 -3.50
N PRO A 209 -17.04 19.20 -3.11
CA PRO A 209 -15.94 18.83 -2.23
C PRO A 209 -16.50 18.12 -0.99
N PRO A 210 -16.02 16.91 -0.65
CA PRO A 210 -16.52 16.18 0.49
C PRO A 210 -16.15 16.88 1.79
N THR A 211 -17.03 16.78 2.79
CA THR A 211 -16.68 17.17 4.15
C THR A 211 -15.78 16.11 4.76
N LEU A 212 -14.64 16.53 5.32
CA LEU A 212 -13.67 15.61 5.95
C LEU A 212 -13.94 15.56 7.46
N HIS A 213 -14.01 14.35 8.00
CA HIS A 213 -14.30 14.09 9.42
C HIS A 213 -13.22 13.18 10.02
N THR A 214 -12.70 13.57 11.19
CA THR A 214 -11.70 12.79 11.94
C THR A 214 -12.28 11.66 12.78
N HIS A 215 -13.63 11.56 12.83
CA HIS A 215 -14.33 10.52 13.58
C HIS A 215 -15.30 9.81 12.64
N ALA A 216 -15.53 8.53 12.88
CA ALA A 216 -16.52 7.75 12.15
C ALA A 216 -17.94 8.30 12.40
N PRO A 217 -18.88 8.11 11.47
CA PRO A 217 -20.28 8.39 11.71
C PRO A 217 -20.82 7.48 12.84
N GLU A 218 -21.86 7.93 13.57
CA GLU A 218 -22.47 7.14 14.64
C GLU A 218 -23.10 5.83 14.12
N GLU A 219 -23.61 5.87 12.89
CA GLU A 219 -24.11 4.70 12.16
C GLU A 219 -23.36 4.61 10.84
N TYR A 220 -22.58 3.53 10.65
CA TYR A 220 -22.00 3.14 9.40
C TYR A 220 -22.60 1.79 9.01
N ASP A 221 -23.39 1.80 7.95
CA ASP A 221 -24.00 0.60 7.40
C ASP A 221 -23.06 0.02 6.34
N ASP A 222 -22.67 -1.22 6.54
CA ASP A 222 -21.89 -2.00 5.59
C ASP A 222 -22.89 -2.88 4.82
N ASP A 223 -23.31 -2.38 3.66
CA ASP A 223 -24.30 -3.02 2.80
C ASP A 223 -23.78 -4.28 2.07
N GLU A 224 -22.52 -4.69 2.29
CA GLU A 224 -21.97 -5.87 1.64
C GLU A 224 -22.51 -7.17 2.22
N ASP A 225 -22.97 -8.07 1.34
CA ASP A 225 -23.41 -9.41 1.71
C ASP A 225 -22.25 -10.42 1.77
N TYR A 226 -21.77 -10.66 3.00
CA TYR A 226 -20.68 -11.62 3.26
C TYR A 226 -21.16 -13.08 3.42
N SER A 227 -22.45 -13.36 3.22
CA SER A 227 -23.04 -14.70 3.46
C SER A 227 -22.55 -15.77 2.46
N ASN A 228 -22.11 -15.34 1.28
CA ASN A 228 -21.68 -16.21 0.20
C ASN A 228 -20.22 -15.96 -0.18
N PRO A 229 -19.24 -16.55 0.54
CA PRO A 229 -17.83 -16.41 0.16
C PRO A 229 -17.61 -17.06 -1.22
N PRO A 230 -16.68 -16.53 -2.03
CA PRO A 230 -16.31 -17.13 -3.30
C PRO A 230 -15.99 -18.60 -3.12
N GLN A 231 -16.44 -19.42 -4.09
CA GLN A 231 -16.16 -20.86 -4.17
C GLN A 231 -14.99 -21.05 -5.13
N GLY A 232 -14.25 -22.13 -5.01
CA GLY A 232 -13.13 -22.45 -5.88
C GLY A 232 -11.86 -22.81 -5.10
N GLU A 233 -10.87 -23.31 -5.81
CA GLU A 233 -9.55 -23.55 -5.22
C GLU A 233 -8.88 -22.20 -4.92
N ILE A 234 -8.15 -22.15 -3.81
CA ILE A 234 -7.41 -20.98 -3.39
C ILE A 234 -5.96 -21.18 -3.76
N GLU A 235 -5.42 -20.28 -4.58
CA GLU A 235 -3.99 -20.22 -4.91
C GLU A 235 -3.35 -19.04 -4.19
N PRO A 236 -2.82 -19.22 -2.95
CA PRO A 236 -2.30 -18.13 -2.17
C PRO A 236 -0.97 -17.62 -2.76
N GLU A 237 -0.98 -16.47 -3.39
CA GLU A 237 0.23 -15.80 -3.91
C GLU A 237 1.30 -15.64 -2.83
N CYS A 238 0.89 -15.37 -1.60
CA CYS A 238 1.82 -15.21 -0.48
C CYS A 238 2.66 -16.47 -0.19
N ILE A 239 2.16 -17.68 -0.52
CA ILE A 239 2.95 -18.91 -0.44
C ILE A 239 3.83 -19.06 -1.67
N ASN A 240 3.27 -18.90 -2.86
CA ASN A 240 3.97 -19.10 -4.12
C ASN A 240 5.15 -18.14 -4.26
N ASP A 241 4.96 -16.88 -3.89
CA ASP A 241 5.96 -15.81 -3.95
C ASP A 241 6.82 -15.69 -2.68
N GLN A 242 6.63 -16.58 -1.69
CA GLN A 242 7.27 -16.48 -0.38
C GLN A 242 7.20 -15.05 0.18
N TYR A 243 5.99 -14.51 0.14
CA TYR A 243 5.67 -13.12 0.43
C TYR A 243 5.30 -12.93 1.89
N VAL A 244 5.73 -11.81 2.47
CA VAL A 244 5.37 -11.39 3.82
C VAL A 244 5.09 -9.89 3.82
N HIS A 245 4.00 -9.51 4.47
CA HIS A 245 3.61 -8.12 4.70
C HIS A 245 3.87 -7.73 6.16
N ILE A 246 4.45 -6.55 6.39
CA ILE A 246 4.73 -6.04 7.74
C ILE A 246 4.18 -4.62 7.84
N ARG A 247 3.25 -4.44 8.79
CA ARG A 247 2.60 -3.16 9.04
C ARG A 247 3.52 -2.19 9.79
N ALA A 248 3.15 -0.92 9.75
CA ALA A 248 3.89 0.16 10.41
C ALA A 248 3.95 0.04 11.94
N ASP A 249 3.03 -0.70 12.57
CA ASP A 249 3.05 -1.06 14.00
C ASP A 249 3.97 -2.24 14.33
N GLY A 250 4.55 -2.86 13.30
CA GLY A 250 5.46 -4.01 13.43
C GLY A 250 4.77 -5.36 13.40
N GLU A 251 3.47 -5.43 13.17
CA GLU A 251 2.77 -6.71 13.05
C GLU A 251 3.00 -7.35 11.66
N VAL A 252 3.17 -8.67 11.66
CA VAL A 252 3.53 -9.49 10.49
C VAL A 252 2.33 -10.27 9.99
N TYR A 253 2.05 -10.17 8.70
CA TYR A 253 0.93 -10.84 8.03
C TYR A 253 1.40 -11.62 6.80
N PRO A 254 0.65 -12.65 6.37
CA PRO A 254 0.99 -13.38 5.15
C PRO A 254 0.91 -12.51 3.88
N CYS A 255 0.01 -11.52 3.85
CA CYS A 255 -0.14 -10.60 2.72
C CYS A 255 -0.84 -9.29 3.13
N CYS A 256 -0.83 -8.30 2.23
CA CYS A 256 -1.49 -7.02 2.45
C CYS A 256 -3.02 -7.14 2.60
N MET A 257 -3.66 -8.13 1.98
CA MET A 257 -5.11 -8.32 2.09
C MET A 257 -5.52 -8.74 3.51
N THR A 258 -4.79 -9.69 4.11
CA THR A 258 -5.03 -10.06 5.52
C THR A 258 -4.66 -8.94 6.49
N ALA A 259 -3.66 -8.14 6.19
CA ALA A 259 -3.34 -6.93 6.96
C ALA A 259 -4.46 -5.89 6.85
N ALA A 260 -5.00 -5.67 5.64
CA ALA A 260 -6.12 -4.76 5.39
C ALA A 260 -7.41 -5.22 6.07
N GLY A 261 -7.69 -6.53 6.09
CA GLY A 261 -8.87 -7.09 6.76
C GLY A 261 -8.94 -6.77 8.26
N MET A 262 -7.81 -6.47 8.90
CA MET A 262 -7.79 -5.99 10.29
C MET A 262 -8.35 -4.59 10.44
N TYR A 263 -8.37 -3.80 9.36
CA TYR A 263 -8.92 -2.45 9.30
C TYR A 263 -10.30 -2.38 8.67
N ASP A 264 -10.83 -3.53 8.23
CA ASP A 264 -12.09 -3.59 7.54
C ASP A 264 -13.23 -3.03 8.43
N VAL A 265 -14.13 -2.30 7.81
CA VAL A 265 -15.28 -1.73 8.53
C VAL A 265 -16.33 -2.77 8.83
N SER A 266 -16.43 -3.80 7.97
CA SER A 266 -17.23 -4.96 8.27
C SER A 266 -16.77 -5.64 9.54
N SER A 267 -17.65 -5.75 10.51
CA SER A 267 -17.37 -6.51 11.73
C SER A 267 -17.12 -7.97 11.45
N PHE A 268 -17.77 -8.52 10.40
CA PHE A 268 -17.59 -9.90 9.96
C PHE A 268 -16.18 -10.13 9.42
N VAL A 269 -15.73 -9.35 8.42
CA VAL A 269 -14.39 -9.50 7.83
C VAL A 269 -13.30 -9.32 8.88
N ARG A 270 -13.45 -8.33 9.76
CA ARG A 270 -12.47 -8.06 10.82
C ARG A 270 -12.42 -9.20 11.83
N GLN A 271 -13.57 -9.76 12.25
CA GLN A 271 -13.61 -10.89 13.19
C GLN A 271 -13.04 -12.17 12.55
N ASP A 272 -13.37 -12.46 11.29
CA ASP A 272 -12.84 -13.60 10.55
C ASP A 272 -11.31 -13.50 10.44
N THR A 273 -10.80 -12.35 10.00
CA THR A 273 -9.36 -12.12 9.89
C THR A 273 -8.66 -12.22 11.24
N THR A 274 -9.26 -11.67 12.31
CA THR A 274 -8.73 -11.76 13.67
C THR A 274 -8.68 -13.20 14.16
N ALA A 275 -9.73 -13.99 13.90
CA ALA A 275 -9.77 -15.41 14.25
C ALA A 275 -8.72 -16.22 13.47
N PHE A 276 -8.50 -15.87 12.20
CA PHE A 276 -7.50 -16.50 11.35
C PHE A 276 -6.08 -16.17 11.80
N ILE A 277 -5.75 -14.90 12.04
CA ILE A 277 -4.41 -14.46 12.43
C ILE A 277 -4.13 -14.76 13.90
N GLN A 278 -5.11 -14.56 14.82
CA GLN A 278 -4.94 -14.65 16.28
C GLN A 278 -3.78 -13.75 16.75
N PRO A 279 -3.86 -12.42 16.63
CA PRO A 279 -2.75 -11.50 16.85
C PRO A 279 -2.15 -11.56 18.27
N GLY A 280 -0.97 -10.96 18.45
CA GLY A 280 -0.27 -10.86 19.72
C GLY A 280 1.03 -11.68 19.80
N TRP A 281 1.27 -12.59 18.87
CA TRP A 281 2.52 -13.36 18.72
C TRP A 281 3.39 -12.86 17.55
N ASN A 282 2.83 -12.06 16.65
CA ASN A 282 3.35 -11.72 15.33
C ASN A 282 4.01 -10.33 15.24
N SER A 283 4.40 -9.73 16.37
CA SER A 283 5.03 -8.39 16.35
C SER A 283 6.55 -8.46 16.39
N ILE A 284 7.21 -7.84 15.38
CA ILE A 284 8.67 -7.68 15.34
C ILE A 284 9.22 -6.78 16.43
N ARG A 285 8.39 -5.98 17.09
CA ARG A 285 8.78 -5.10 18.21
C ARG A 285 8.96 -5.86 19.51
N THR A 286 8.40 -7.06 19.61
CA THR A 286 8.48 -7.91 20.81
C THR A 286 9.24 -9.20 20.55
N ARG A 287 9.46 -9.56 19.29
CA ARG A 287 10.09 -10.83 18.89
C ARG A 287 11.06 -10.63 17.71
N LYS A 288 11.97 -11.55 17.54
CA LYS A 288 12.76 -11.63 16.30
C LYS A 288 11.87 -12.09 15.15
N PHE A 289 12.04 -11.51 13.99
CA PHE A 289 11.26 -11.87 12.80
C PHE A 289 11.46 -13.35 12.42
N THR A 290 12.69 -13.88 12.59
CA THR A 290 12.97 -15.31 12.41
C THR A 290 12.11 -16.21 13.30
N ASP A 291 11.86 -15.79 14.55
CA ASP A 291 11.09 -16.56 15.52
C ASP A 291 9.59 -16.50 15.20
N ILE A 292 9.12 -15.39 14.64
CA ILE A 292 7.74 -15.25 14.15
C ILE A 292 7.50 -16.22 12.98
N LEU A 293 8.40 -16.25 12.00
CA LEU A 293 8.28 -17.14 10.84
C LEU A 293 8.42 -18.63 11.18
N ALA A 294 9.10 -18.95 12.28
CA ALA A 294 9.24 -20.31 12.79
C ALA A 294 8.10 -20.73 13.74
N ASP A 295 7.21 -19.82 14.12
CA ASP A 295 6.14 -20.06 15.08
C ASP A 295 5.09 -21.04 14.52
N SER A 296 4.52 -21.85 15.41
CA SER A 296 3.44 -22.79 15.06
C SER A 296 2.18 -22.09 14.53
N ASN A 297 1.92 -20.86 14.98
CA ASN A 297 0.84 -20.05 14.44
C ASN A 297 1.08 -19.67 12.97
N TRP A 298 2.33 -19.35 12.59
CA TRP A 298 2.68 -19.09 11.21
C TRP A 298 2.44 -20.33 10.33
N GLN A 299 2.83 -21.51 10.80
CA GLN A 299 2.59 -22.78 10.11
C GLN A 299 1.09 -23.09 9.98
N ARG A 300 0.31 -22.83 11.06
CA ARG A 300 -1.14 -22.98 11.05
C ARG A 300 -1.79 -22.08 9.98
N ILE A 301 -1.41 -20.82 9.92
CA ILE A 301 -1.88 -19.87 8.90
C ILE A 301 -1.59 -20.42 7.50
N GLN A 302 -0.37 -20.87 7.23
CA GLN A 302 0.03 -21.43 5.93
C GLN A 302 -0.73 -22.69 5.52
N SER A 303 -1.34 -23.40 6.45
CA SER A 303 -2.12 -24.62 6.19
C SER A 303 -3.63 -24.42 6.23
N SER A 304 -4.13 -23.23 6.51
CA SER A 304 -5.55 -22.98 6.77
C SER A 304 -6.17 -21.81 5.97
N PHE A 305 -5.56 -21.41 4.85
CA PHE A 305 -6.08 -20.30 4.00
C PHE A 305 -7.54 -20.49 3.57
N SER A 306 -7.95 -21.72 3.31
CA SER A 306 -9.33 -22.03 2.95
C SER A 306 -10.36 -21.76 4.06
N SER A 307 -9.92 -21.50 5.28
CA SER A 307 -10.81 -21.12 6.39
C SER A 307 -11.00 -19.60 6.53
N CYS A 308 -10.19 -18.79 5.84
CA CYS A 308 -10.24 -17.33 5.91
C CYS A 308 -11.06 -16.73 4.77
N TRP A 309 -12.07 -15.93 5.10
CA TRP A 309 -12.91 -15.27 4.11
C TRP A 309 -12.09 -14.34 3.20
N THR A 310 -11.21 -13.53 3.79
CA THR A 310 -10.33 -12.61 3.04
C THR A 310 -9.47 -13.36 2.02
N CYS A 311 -8.93 -14.54 2.40
CA CYS A 311 -8.14 -15.35 1.48
C CYS A 311 -8.99 -15.93 0.34
N LYS A 312 -10.21 -16.39 0.65
CA LYS A 312 -11.16 -16.86 -0.37
C LYS A 312 -11.53 -15.75 -1.33
N HIS A 313 -11.82 -14.56 -0.80
CA HIS A 313 -12.20 -13.41 -1.62
C HIS A 313 -11.05 -12.93 -2.51
N SER A 314 -9.81 -12.95 -2.04
CA SER A 314 -8.67 -12.38 -2.76
C SER A 314 -7.95 -13.36 -3.68
N CYS A 315 -7.94 -14.66 -3.35
CA CYS A 315 -7.08 -15.65 -4.01
C CYS A 315 -7.86 -16.85 -4.59
N SER A 316 -9.20 -16.80 -4.73
CA SER A 316 -9.94 -17.86 -5.40
C SER A 316 -9.93 -17.67 -6.92
N GLU A 317 -9.93 -18.79 -7.66
CA GLU A 317 -10.02 -18.80 -9.13
C GLU A 317 -11.24 -18.04 -9.67
N ASP A 318 -12.36 -18.04 -8.95
CA ASP A 318 -13.58 -17.36 -9.37
C ASP A 318 -13.42 -15.84 -9.39
N ASN A 319 -12.63 -15.29 -8.48
CA ASN A 319 -12.29 -13.86 -8.47
C ASN A 319 -11.35 -13.46 -9.61
N GLU A 320 -10.41 -14.33 -10.00
CA GLU A 320 -9.59 -14.07 -11.19
C GLU A 320 -10.41 -14.01 -12.47
N LYS A 321 -11.47 -14.84 -12.57
CA LYS A 321 -12.38 -14.84 -13.74
C LYS A 321 -13.28 -13.61 -13.77
N LEU A 322 -13.75 -13.12 -12.62
CA LEU A 322 -14.53 -11.89 -12.51
C LEU A 322 -13.69 -10.67 -12.92
N ASN A 323 -12.44 -10.62 -12.47
CA ASN A 323 -11.52 -9.51 -12.79
C ASN A 323 -11.02 -9.54 -14.27
N LYS A 324 -11.02 -10.69 -14.95
CA LYS A 324 -10.65 -10.80 -16.38
C LYS A 324 -11.80 -10.49 -17.33
N ASN A 325 -13.05 -10.44 -16.83
CA ASN A 325 -14.26 -10.20 -17.63
C ASN A 325 -14.87 -8.80 -17.42
N GLN A 326 -14.24 -7.92 -16.65
CA GLN A 326 -14.55 -6.51 -16.47
C GLN A 326 -13.47 -5.64 -17.15
#